data_dd734fc0371d3ca92d4c31da77fa5fd0
#
_entry.id   dd734fc0371d3ca92d4c31da77fa5fd0
#
_cell.length_a   1.000
_cell.length_b   1.000
_cell.length_c   1.000
_cell.angle_alpha   90.00
_cell.angle_beta   90.00
_cell.angle_gamma   90.00
#
_symmetry.space_group_name_H-M   'P 1'
#
loop_
_entity.id
_entity.type
_entity.pdbx_description
1 polymer ?
#
loop_
_entity_poly.entity_id
_entity_poly.type
_entity_poly.pdbx_seq_one_letter_code
_entity_poly.pdbx_strand_id
1 'polypeptide(L)'
;MKGVTLTDRIQLVSRYTNDVNGNGPSFDYWFPAKQFMTANAAAAASLDDISYTGNGLHVSGWFATDNIDAMPNLFLILWDNTGNTQAASKLVNNVARPDVAQAYSHIKNAGNSGFDTYFNGISLVPGHQYTLVARYSSNNTGNGDGGAYTNIWFTNKKYTFNLNRTNAGHFDGYTINDGKLVVSGWHANDMSALENNHWLILLDSSNGNSEVQRIQVNNVARPDVANAYRSVMTAGNSGFNGQFDLSKLQAGHMYTLVSRYAVDPNNTAQYTDYWFNNAFTLNKQAYNIDSFTPIMSKTTDKDGKESTSQITGFHVTGWMASDYSLAQPNAYLILVNDKGQELARQNVKLTARADVQKAYPAIANSGKSGFSTDLKLGKGITIDSKTNESLHLVLRYTNGKDGNQTKTDQVADQNSDVYVIKNGQLA
;
A
#
# COMPACT_ATOMS: atom_id res chain seq x y z
N MET A 1 -33.39 53.12 -4.90
CA MET A 1 -33.58 52.47 -6.21
C MET A 1 -34.53 51.32 -6.01
N LYS A 2 -35.78 51.41 -6.46
CA LYS A 2 -36.72 50.27 -6.44
C LYS A 2 -36.45 49.43 -7.68
N GLY A 3 -36.27 48.13 -7.50
CA GLY A 3 -36.16 47.15 -8.60
C GLY A 3 -34.73 46.76 -9.04
N VAL A 4 -33.69 47.25 -8.36
CA VAL A 4 -32.30 46.83 -8.65
C VAL A 4 -31.89 45.74 -7.67
N THR A 5 -31.47 44.58 -8.18
CA THR A 5 -30.94 43.45 -7.38
C THR A 5 -29.42 43.48 -7.38
N LEU A 6 -28.79 42.73 -6.43
CA LEU A 6 -27.32 42.62 -6.32
C LEU A 6 -26.67 41.94 -7.55
N THR A 7 -27.45 41.28 -8.41
CA THR A 7 -27.01 40.62 -9.64
C THR A 7 -27.08 41.53 -10.86
N ASP A 8 -27.73 42.72 -10.75
CA ASP A 8 -27.93 43.56 -11.90
C ASP A 8 -26.65 44.28 -12.31
N ARG A 9 -26.32 44.20 -13.57
CA ARG A 9 -25.32 45.07 -14.19
C ARG A 9 -25.97 46.41 -14.47
N ILE A 10 -25.60 47.43 -13.70
CA ILE A 10 -26.11 48.77 -13.87
C ILE A 10 -25.20 49.51 -14.84
N GLN A 11 -25.83 50.12 -15.83
CA GLN A 11 -25.18 51.03 -16.77
C GLN A 11 -25.71 52.41 -16.55
N LEU A 12 -24.80 53.33 -16.28
CA LEU A 12 -25.15 54.77 -16.18
C LEU A 12 -25.16 55.35 -17.58
N VAL A 13 -26.21 56.09 -17.86
CA VAL A 13 -26.33 56.89 -19.08
C VAL A 13 -26.43 58.36 -18.68
N SER A 14 -25.56 59.20 -19.22
CA SER A 14 -25.71 60.66 -19.16
C SER A 14 -26.41 61.09 -20.44
N ARG A 15 -27.56 61.77 -20.27
CA ARG A 15 -28.38 62.20 -21.40
C ARG A 15 -28.51 63.72 -21.40
N TYR A 16 -28.22 64.31 -22.53
CA TYR A 16 -28.57 65.69 -22.83
C TYR A 16 -29.76 65.69 -23.78
N THR A 17 -30.80 66.41 -23.41
CA THR A 17 -32.05 66.54 -24.19
C THR A 17 -32.65 67.94 -24.03
N ASN A 18 -33.46 68.38 -24.99
CA ASN A 18 -34.22 69.60 -24.92
C ASN A 18 -35.57 69.48 -24.20
N ASP A 19 -35.92 68.24 -23.78
CA ASP A 19 -37.16 67.95 -23.04
C ASP A 19 -36.83 67.68 -21.56
N VAL A 20 -37.54 68.44 -20.68
CA VAL A 20 -37.34 68.34 -19.22
C VAL A 20 -37.62 66.93 -18.63
N ASN A 21 -38.42 66.15 -19.33
CA ASN A 21 -38.71 64.73 -18.93
C ASN A 21 -37.74 63.72 -19.53
N GLY A 22 -36.77 64.14 -20.33
CA GLY A 22 -35.77 63.27 -20.94
C GLY A 22 -36.23 62.48 -22.13
N ASN A 23 -37.41 62.72 -22.69
CA ASN A 23 -38.07 61.95 -23.77
C ASN A 23 -37.92 62.55 -25.16
N GLY A 24 -37.36 63.73 -25.31
CA GLY A 24 -37.13 64.43 -26.58
C GLY A 24 -35.85 63.96 -27.29
N PRO A 25 -35.49 64.57 -28.46
CA PRO A 25 -34.21 64.35 -29.10
C PRO A 25 -33.06 64.47 -28.12
N SER A 26 -32.18 63.41 -28.07
CA SER A 26 -31.17 63.30 -27.02
C SER A 26 -29.83 62.85 -27.56
N PHE A 27 -28.76 63.25 -26.87
CA PHE A 27 -27.42 62.69 -27.00
C PHE A 27 -27.09 61.96 -25.72
N ASP A 28 -26.83 60.65 -25.88
CA ASP A 28 -26.54 59.76 -24.76
C ASP A 28 -25.07 59.39 -24.74
N TYR A 29 -24.47 59.49 -23.56
CA TYR A 29 -23.18 58.88 -23.29
C TYR A 29 -23.38 57.69 -22.35
N TRP A 30 -23.06 56.48 -22.83
CA TRP A 30 -23.18 55.23 -22.10
C TRP A 30 -21.87 54.91 -21.40
N PHE A 31 -21.87 54.96 -20.07
CA PHE A 31 -20.72 54.54 -19.29
C PHE A 31 -20.63 53.00 -19.32
N PRO A 32 -19.41 52.44 -19.28
CA PRO A 32 -19.26 50.96 -19.21
C PRO A 32 -20.09 50.38 -18.06
N ALA A 33 -20.82 49.32 -18.34
CA ALA A 33 -21.60 48.62 -17.32
C ALA A 33 -20.71 48.12 -16.19
N LYS A 34 -21.05 48.46 -14.95
CA LYS A 34 -20.37 48.00 -13.73
C LYS A 34 -21.34 47.21 -12.88
N GLN A 35 -20.88 46.14 -12.31
CA GLN A 35 -21.59 45.42 -11.27
C GLN A 35 -21.32 46.13 -9.94
N PHE A 36 -22.35 46.67 -9.33
CA PHE A 36 -22.23 47.36 -8.03
C PHE A 36 -22.44 46.33 -6.93
N MET A 37 -21.43 46.17 -6.07
CA MET A 37 -21.61 45.56 -4.78
C MET A 37 -22.18 46.59 -3.81
N THR A 38 -23.18 46.21 -3.04
CA THR A 38 -23.68 47.15 -2.01
C THR A 38 -22.59 47.31 -0.95
N ALA A 39 -22.24 48.59 -0.67
CA ALA A 39 -21.22 48.90 0.34
C ALA A 39 -21.57 48.40 1.76
N ASN A 40 -22.81 47.95 1.98
CA ASN A 40 -23.37 47.48 3.24
C ASN A 40 -23.87 46.01 3.18
N ALA A 41 -23.35 45.16 2.29
CA ALA A 41 -23.71 43.77 2.28
C ALA A 41 -23.30 43.11 3.63
N ALA A 42 -24.26 42.54 4.32
CA ALA A 42 -23.96 41.83 5.56
C ALA A 42 -23.05 40.63 5.27
N ALA A 43 -22.10 40.42 6.17
CA ALA A 43 -21.20 39.27 6.13
C ALA A 43 -20.79 38.84 7.53
N ALA A 44 -20.68 37.53 7.74
CA ALA A 44 -20.20 36.96 8.97
C ALA A 44 -19.46 35.64 8.63
N ALA A 45 -18.48 35.28 9.43
CA ALA A 45 -17.69 34.05 9.19
C ALA A 45 -17.05 33.52 10.47
N SER A 46 -16.80 32.23 10.52
CA SER A 46 -15.97 31.61 11.53
C SER A 46 -15.18 30.45 10.92
N LEU A 47 -13.96 30.26 11.38
CA LEU A 47 -13.13 29.09 11.11
C LEU A 47 -13.31 28.13 12.29
N ASP A 48 -13.90 26.97 12.04
CA ASP A 48 -14.15 25.93 13.07
C ASP A 48 -12.88 25.14 13.34
N ASP A 49 -12.19 24.68 12.29
CA ASP A 49 -10.91 23.95 12.40
C ASP A 49 -9.91 24.35 11.29
N ILE A 50 -8.64 24.31 11.65
CA ILE A 50 -7.50 24.28 10.75
C ILE A 50 -6.43 23.40 11.41
N SER A 51 -6.25 22.19 10.89
CA SER A 51 -5.33 21.21 11.44
C SER A 51 -4.74 20.35 10.34
N TYR A 52 -3.49 19.90 10.52
CA TYR A 52 -2.89 18.95 9.61
C TYR A 52 -3.16 17.53 10.09
N THR A 53 -3.62 16.70 9.16
CA THR A 53 -3.86 15.26 9.38
C THR A 53 -3.10 14.46 8.33
N GLY A 54 -3.02 13.13 8.46
CA GLY A 54 -2.41 12.27 7.44
C GLY A 54 -3.02 12.36 6.04
N ASN A 55 -4.19 13.02 5.90
CA ASN A 55 -4.88 13.27 4.63
C ASN A 55 -4.61 14.68 4.06
N GLY A 56 -3.77 15.48 4.71
CA GLY A 56 -3.47 16.87 4.32
C GLY A 56 -3.94 17.90 5.35
N LEU A 57 -3.90 19.19 4.99
CA LEU A 57 -4.39 20.26 5.83
C LEU A 57 -5.91 20.31 5.77
N HIS A 58 -6.57 19.91 6.85
CA HIS A 58 -8.01 20.02 7.04
C HIS A 58 -8.40 21.46 7.37
N VAL A 59 -9.47 21.92 6.77
CA VAL A 59 -10.09 23.21 7.08
C VAL A 59 -11.60 23.06 7.08
N SER A 60 -12.25 23.54 8.14
CA SER A 60 -13.70 23.60 8.22
C SER A 60 -14.15 24.93 8.85
N GLY A 61 -15.31 25.39 8.45
CA GLY A 61 -15.87 26.65 8.91
C GLY A 61 -17.04 27.10 8.05
N TRP A 62 -17.32 28.40 8.08
CA TRP A 62 -18.38 29.01 7.27
C TRP A 62 -18.07 30.46 6.95
N PHE A 63 -18.60 30.94 5.82
CA PHE A 63 -18.60 32.33 5.40
C PHE A 63 -19.95 32.68 4.78
N ALA A 64 -20.76 33.42 5.51
CA ALA A 64 -22.07 33.90 5.07
C ALA A 64 -21.95 35.34 4.54
N THR A 65 -22.59 35.64 3.41
CA THR A 65 -22.60 36.96 2.81
C THR A 65 -23.84 37.19 1.94
N ASP A 66 -24.33 38.45 1.87
CA ASP A 66 -25.39 38.85 0.96
C ASP A 66 -24.94 38.92 -0.51
N ASN A 67 -23.63 38.89 -0.74
CA ASN A 67 -23.06 39.01 -2.09
C ASN A 67 -23.11 37.68 -2.89
N ILE A 68 -23.73 36.63 -2.36
CA ILE A 68 -23.73 35.29 -2.98
C ILE A 68 -24.29 35.25 -4.40
N ASP A 69 -25.29 36.06 -4.73
CA ASP A 69 -25.86 36.08 -6.09
C ASP A 69 -24.89 36.65 -7.14
N ALA A 70 -24.08 37.60 -6.75
CA ALA A 70 -23.07 38.21 -7.62
C ALA A 70 -21.76 37.42 -7.63
N MET A 71 -21.50 36.65 -6.59
CA MET A 71 -20.25 35.94 -6.33
C MET A 71 -20.54 34.49 -5.82
N PRO A 72 -21.01 33.60 -6.69
CA PRO A 72 -21.45 32.28 -6.23
C PRO A 72 -20.31 31.27 -5.97
N ASN A 73 -19.08 31.58 -6.37
CA ASN A 73 -17.99 30.65 -6.33
C ASN A 73 -17.15 30.82 -5.07
N LEU A 74 -17.21 29.86 -4.15
CA LEU A 74 -16.42 29.86 -2.92
C LEU A 74 -15.04 29.28 -3.14
N PHE A 75 -14.00 30.06 -2.91
CA PHE A 75 -12.61 29.66 -2.86
C PHE A 75 -12.09 29.66 -1.43
N LEU A 76 -11.30 28.65 -1.09
CA LEU A 76 -10.46 28.67 0.09
C LEU A 76 -9.01 28.87 -0.36
N ILE A 77 -8.35 29.86 0.22
CA ILE A 77 -6.97 30.25 -0.12
C ILE A 77 -6.14 30.12 1.15
N LEU A 78 -5.08 29.35 1.06
CA LEU A 78 -4.09 29.25 2.12
C LEU A 78 -2.98 30.24 1.85
N TRP A 79 -2.86 31.22 2.74
CA TRP A 79 -1.85 32.28 2.64
C TRP A 79 -0.71 32.02 3.61
N ASP A 80 0.51 31.98 3.09
CA ASP A 80 1.73 31.89 3.88
C ASP A 80 2.12 33.30 4.37
N ASN A 81 1.90 33.55 5.66
CA ASN A 81 2.21 34.86 6.27
C ASN A 81 3.72 35.10 6.37
N THR A 82 4.52 34.04 6.52
CA THR A 82 5.98 34.14 6.67
C THR A 82 6.64 34.36 5.32
N GLY A 83 6.22 33.62 4.28
CA GLY A 83 6.69 33.76 2.92
C GLY A 83 6.00 34.88 2.11
N ASN A 84 4.94 35.51 2.68
CA ASN A 84 4.11 36.50 2.05
C ASN A 84 3.61 36.13 0.66
N THR A 85 3.10 34.91 0.52
CA THR A 85 2.68 34.32 -0.76
C THR A 85 1.46 33.40 -0.58
N GLN A 86 0.73 33.19 -1.68
CA GLN A 86 -0.32 32.17 -1.72
C GLN A 86 0.28 30.77 -1.79
N ALA A 87 0.09 29.94 -0.77
CA ALA A 87 0.57 28.56 -0.72
C ALA A 87 -0.35 27.62 -1.52
N ALA A 88 -1.67 27.83 -1.45
CA ALA A 88 -2.65 27.02 -2.17
C ALA A 88 -3.96 27.78 -2.37
N SER A 89 -4.75 27.38 -3.36
CA SER A 89 -6.12 27.83 -3.57
C SER A 89 -6.98 26.68 -4.08
N LYS A 90 -8.25 26.62 -3.64
CA LYS A 90 -9.18 25.57 -4.01
C LYS A 90 -10.59 26.10 -4.12
N LEU A 91 -11.26 25.84 -5.25
CA LEU A 91 -12.71 26.02 -5.40
C LEU A 91 -13.41 24.91 -4.61
N VAL A 92 -14.38 25.26 -3.79
CA VAL A 92 -15.13 24.31 -2.94
C VAL A 92 -16.63 24.52 -3.08
N ASN A 93 -17.38 23.45 -2.81
CA ASN A 93 -18.83 23.55 -2.71
C ASN A 93 -19.22 23.97 -1.30
N ASN A 94 -20.30 24.76 -1.22
CA ASN A 94 -20.87 25.12 0.06
C ASN A 94 -21.48 23.91 0.79
N VAL A 95 -21.36 23.89 2.12
CA VAL A 95 -21.94 22.90 3.01
C VAL A 95 -23.08 23.53 3.83
N ALA A 96 -24.15 22.77 4.05
CA ALA A 96 -25.29 23.24 4.84
C ALA A 96 -24.91 23.58 6.30
N ARG A 97 -25.37 24.72 6.80
CA ARG A 97 -25.15 25.24 8.16
C ARG A 97 -26.46 25.76 8.75
N PRO A 98 -27.35 24.86 9.20
CA PRO A 98 -28.61 25.27 9.83
C PRO A 98 -28.41 26.07 11.13
N ASP A 99 -27.31 25.81 11.84
CA ASP A 99 -26.88 26.60 13.00
C ASP A 99 -26.59 28.06 12.66
N VAL A 100 -25.89 28.27 11.53
CA VAL A 100 -25.59 29.62 11.03
C VAL A 100 -26.85 30.28 10.51
N ALA A 101 -27.76 29.57 9.83
CA ALA A 101 -29.05 30.08 9.41
C ALA A 101 -29.89 30.63 10.58
N GLN A 102 -29.87 29.92 11.71
CA GLN A 102 -30.56 30.33 12.92
C GLN A 102 -29.92 31.61 13.52
N ALA A 103 -28.60 31.65 13.63
CA ALA A 103 -27.88 32.73 14.28
C ALA A 103 -27.82 34.00 13.42
N TYR A 104 -27.75 33.86 12.09
CA TYR A 104 -27.54 34.93 11.11
C TYR A 104 -28.65 34.92 10.03
N SER A 105 -29.91 34.81 10.44
CA SER A 105 -31.07 34.66 9.55
C SER A 105 -31.26 35.84 8.58
N HIS A 106 -30.64 37.00 8.86
CA HIS A 106 -30.67 38.18 8.02
C HIS A 106 -29.62 38.16 6.89
N ILE A 107 -28.68 37.18 6.88
CA ILE A 107 -27.68 37.04 5.82
C ILE A 107 -28.15 35.97 4.82
N LYS A 108 -28.14 36.32 3.54
CA LYS A 108 -28.80 35.55 2.46
C LYS A 108 -28.39 34.10 2.36
N ASN A 109 -27.08 33.77 2.40
CA ASN A 109 -26.60 32.41 2.25
C ASN A 109 -26.25 31.70 3.58
N ALA A 110 -26.67 32.25 4.72
CA ALA A 110 -26.29 31.75 6.04
C ALA A 110 -26.49 30.21 6.18
N GLY A 111 -27.64 29.71 5.68
CA GLY A 111 -27.96 28.26 5.74
C GLY A 111 -27.14 27.36 4.82
N ASN A 112 -26.40 27.92 3.86
CA ASN A 112 -25.54 27.19 2.94
C ASN A 112 -24.20 27.93 2.79
N SER A 113 -23.56 28.21 3.93
CA SER A 113 -22.34 29.03 4.04
C SER A 113 -21.10 28.22 4.45
N GLY A 114 -21.28 26.94 4.78
CA GLY A 114 -20.21 26.09 5.31
C GLY A 114 -19.20 25.64 4.28
N PHE A 115 -18.05 25.28 4.76
CA PHE A 115 -17.03 24.52 4.05
C PHE A 115 -16.38 23.49 4.98
N ASP A 116 -16.03 22.35 4.39
CA ASP A 116 -15.29 21.26 5.06
C ASP A 116 -14.49 20.53 3.98
N THR A 117 -13.17 20.63 4.02
CA THR A 117 -12.31 20.09 2.96
C THR A 117 -10.86 19.97 3.41
N TYR A 118 -10.08 19.26 2.57
CA TYR A 118 -8.63 19.11 2.72
C TYR A 118 -7.88 19.80 1.58
N PHE A 119 -6.77 20.44 1.91
CA PHE A 119 -5.72 20.76 0.95
C PHE A 119 -4.75 19.58 0.91
N ASN A 120 -4.81 18.79 -0.17
CA ASN A 120 -3.96 17.63 -0.37
C ASN A 120 -2.79 17.98 -1.28
N GLY A 121 -1.62 17.34 -1.06
CA GLY A 121 -0.44 17.49 -1.94
C GLY A 121 0.16 18.91 -1.93
N ILE A 122 -0.13 19.72 -0.90
CA ILE A 122 0.48 21.04 -0.74
C ILE A 122 1.84 20.93 -0.06
N SER A 123 2.79 21.74 -0.49
CA SER A 123 4.10 21.85 0.14
C SER A 123 4.07 23.00 1.16
N LEU A 124 3.99 22.65 2.45
CA LEU A 124 4.11 23.59 3.54
C LEU A 124 5.59 23.71 3.97
N VAL A 125 6.00 24.92 4.34
CA VAL A 125 7.37 25.17 4.81
C VAL A 125 7.41 25.08 6.33
N PRO A 126 8.29 24.25 6.92
CA PRO A 126 8.41 24.15 8.38
C PRO A 126 8.69 25.48 9.06
N GLY A 127 8.00 25.75 10.16
CA GLY A 127 8.10 26.99 10.91
C GLY A 127 7.29 28.17 10.34
N HIS A 128 6.74 28.04 9.13
CA HIS A 128 5.91 29.07 8.55
C HIS A 128 4.51 29.08 9.17
N GLN A 129 3.92 30.26 9.20
CA GLN A 129 2.58 30.48 9.70
C GLN A 129 1.62 30.76 8.55
N TYR A 130 0.48 30.08 8.56
CA TYR A 130 -0.52 30.15 7.51
C TYR A 130 -1.84 30.72 8.03
N THR A 131 -2.52 31.52 7.20
CA THR A 131 -3.88 32.03 7.43
C THR A 131 -4.80 31.51 6.32
N LEU A 132 -5.98 31.01 6.69
CA LEU A 132 -7.03 30.70 5.73
C LEU A 132 -7.76 31.97 5.33
N VAL A 133 -8.04 32.13 4.04
CA VAL A 133 -8.88 33.14 3.45
C VAL A 133 -10.04 32.46 2.76
N ALA A 134 -11.27 32.79 3.09
CA ALA A 134 -12.43 32.43 2.29
C ALA A 134 -12.79 33.57 1.36
N ARG A 135 -12.99 33.24 0.08
CA ARG A 135 -13.31 34.19 -0.99
C ARG A 135 -14.53 33.75 -1.76
N TYR A 136 -15.55 34.61 -1.81
CA TYR A 136 -16.56 34.46 -2.84
C TYR A 136 -16.19 35.29 -4.08
N SER A 137 -16.27 34.68 -5.26
CA SER A 137 -15.88 35.26 -6.55
C SER A 137 -17.00 35.19 -7.58
N SER A 138 -17.12 36.17 -8.46
CA SER A 138 -18.06 36.17 -9.57
C SER A 138 -17.71 35.10 -10.64
N ASN A 139 -16.48 34.65 -10.71
CA ASN A 139 -16.03 33.64 -11.66
C ASN A 139 -15.35 32.44 -10.97
N ASN A 140 -15.14 31.38 -11.73
CA ASN A 140 -14.54 30.11 -11.27
C ASN A 140 -13.00 30.11 -11.25
N THR A 141 -12.34 31.25 -11.52
CA THR A 141 -10.88 31.39 -11.39
C THR A 141 -10.47 31.97 -10.03
N GLY A 142 -11.45 32.50 -9.27
CA GLY A 142 -11.20 33.13 -7.98
C GLY A 142 -10.75 34.58 -8.06
N ASN A 143 -10.50 35.12 -9.26
CA ASN A 143 -10.04 36.51 -9.44
C ASN A 143 -11.18 37.51 -9.65
N GLY A 144 -12.40 37.00 -9.90
CA GLY A 144 -13.59 37.80 -10.20
C GLY A 144 -13.51 38.52 -11.55
N ASP A 145 -14.66 38.68 -12.20
CA ASP A 145 -14.75 39.53 -13.41
C ASP A 145 -14.60 40.99 -13.01
N GLY A 146 -13.57 41.65 -13.54
CA GLY A 146 -13.26 43.02 -13.16
C GLY A 146 -12.89 43.21 -11.68
N GLY A 147 -12.43 42.15 -11.00
CA GLY A 147 -12.08 42.17 -9.57
C GLY A 147 -13.27 41.97 -8.63
N ALA A 148 -14.41 41.44 -9.12
CA ALA A 148 -15.61 41.20 -8.29
C ALA A 148 -15.42 39.93 -7.41
N TYR A 149 -14.84 40.13 -6.24
CA TYR A 149 -14.74 39.15 -5.17
C TYR A 149 -14.83 39.80 -3.79
N THR A 150 -15.22 39.02 -2.78
CA THR A 150 -15.18 39.43 -1.38
C THR A 150 -14.41 38.40 -0.55
N ASN A 151 -13.56 38.87 0.36
CA ASN A 151 -12.70 38.05 1.19
C ASN A 151 -13.04 38.19 2.66
N ILE A 152 -12.86 37.08 3.38
CA ILE A 152 -12.67 37.09 4.83
C ILE A 152 -11.36 36.43 5.18
N TRP A 153 -10.57 37.05 6.03
CA TRP A 153 -9.29 36.56 6.53
C TRP A 153 -9.50 36.04 7.94
N PHE A 154 -9.27 34.74 8.19
CA PHE A 154 -9.38 34.15 9.51
C PHE A 154 -8.11 34.38 10.35
N THR A 155 -7.86 35.67 10.67
CA THR A 155 -6.61 36.09 11.35
C THR A 155 -6.54 35.71 12.81
N ASN A 156 -7.66 35.35 13.42
CA ASN A 156 -7.78 34.91 14.82
C ASN A 156 -7.39 33.44 15.03
N LYS A 157 -7.29 32.62 13.96
CA LYS A 157 -6.95 31.21 14.00
C LYS A 157 -5.95 30.89 12.89
N LYS A 158 -4.67 30.99 13.23
CA LYS A 158 -3.57 30.74 12.29
C LYS A 158 -3.01 29.35 12.52
N TYR A 159 -2.52 28.72 11.47
CA TYR A 159 -1.85 27.44 11.53
C TYR A 159 -0.34 27.62 11.40
N THR A 160 0.44 27.14 12.38
CA THR A 160 1.90 27.08 12.27
C THR A 160 2.29 25.65 11.90
N PHE A 161 2.98 25.51 10.78
CA PHE A 161 3.43 24.22 10.32
C PHE A 161 4.69 23.79 11.08
N ASN A 162 4.53 22.92 12.05
CA ASN A 162 5.63 22.34 12.79
C ASN A 162 5.80 20.86 12.40
N LEU A 163 7.02 20.45 12.02
CA LEU A 163 7.34 19.06 11.82
C LEU A 163 7.24 18.30 13.14
N ASN A 164 6.41 17.27 13.14
CA ASN A 164 6.43 16.29 14.20
C ASN A 164 7.60 15.32 13.92
N ARG A 165 8.46 15.11 14.92
CA ARG A 165 9.61 14.20 14.78
C ARG A 165 9.23 12.71 14.98
N THR A 166 7.94 12.39 14.97
CA THR A 166 7.48 11.00 15.00
C THR A 166 8.08 10.25 13.81
N ASN A 167 8.72 9.14 14.12
CA ASN A 167 9.27 8.20 13.14
C ASN A 167 8.70 6.82 13.46
N ALA A 168 7.70 6.38 12.72
CA ALA A 168 6.96 5.16 12.98
C ALA A 168 6.84 4.32 11.71
N GLY A 169 6.88 2.99 11.84
CA GLY A 169 6.76 2.09 10.71
C GLY A 169 6.31 0.69 11.13
N HIS A 170 5.79 -0.04 10.17
CA HIS A 170 5.43 -1.45 10.33
C HIS A 170 5.73 -2.22 9.05
N PHE A 171 6.27 -3.41 9.21
CA PHE A 171 6.48 -4.37 8.13
C PHE A 171 5.26 -5.29 8.05
N ASP A 172 4.44 -5.13 7.02
CA ASP A 172 3.20 -5.92 6.88
C ASP A 172 3.50 -7.38 6.51
N GLY A 173 4.64 -7.62 5.81
CA GLY A 173 5.07 -8.95 5.46
C GLY A 173 5.72 -9.05 4.09
N TYR A 174 5.92 -10.31 3.66
CA TYR A 174 6.49 -10.61 2.35
C TYR A 174 5.84 -11.82 1.68
N THR A 175 5.95 -11.85 0.36
CA THR A 175 5.64 -13.02 -0.47
C THR A 175 6.78 -13.27 -1.46
N ILE A 176 6.85 -14.48 -1.98
CA ILE A 176 7.85 -14.87 -2.99
C ILE A 176 7.09 -15.33 -4.23
N ASN A 177 7.34 -14.69 -5.37
CA ASN A 177 6.73 -15.03 -6.64
C ASN A 177 7.70 -14.76 -7.80
N ASP A 178 7.78 -15.66 -8.77
CA ASP A 178 8.56 -15.51 -10.01
C ASP A 178 9.99 -15.01 -9.81
N GLY A 179 10.68 -15.56 -8.80
CA GLY A 179 12.07 -15.17 -8.48
C GLY A 179 12.20 -13.80 -7.83
N LYS A 180 11.11 -13.19 -7.37
CA LYS A 180 11.08 -11.93 -6.64
C LYS A 180 10.61 -12.13 -5.21
N LEU A 181 11.28 -11.44 -4.29
CA LEU A 181 10.81 -11.19 -2.94
C LEU A 181 10.00 -9.89 -2.96
N VAL A 182 8.69 -9.99 -2.73
CA VAL A 182 7.78 -8.84 -2.68
C VAL A 182 7.54 -8.49 -1.21
N VAL A 183 7.86 -7.27 -0.81
CA VAL A 183 7.69 -6.76 0.55
C VAL A 183 6.67 -5.65 0.60
N SER A 184 5.94 -5.54 1.70
CA SER A 184 5.01 -4.44 1.95
C SER A 184 5.08 -3.95 3.38
N GLY A 185 4.69 -2.70 3.60
CA GLY A 185 4.68 -2.06 4.91
C GLY A 185 4.38 -0.57 4.78
N TRP A 186 4.69 0.17 5.86
CA TRP A 186 4.59 1.62 5.87
C TRP A 186 5.66 2.24 6.78
N HIS A 187 6.05 3.48 6.45
CA HIS A 187 6.97 4.32 7.22
C HIS A 187 6.43 5.75 7.23
N ALA A 188 5.85 6.16 8.35
CA ALA A 188 5.26 7.49 8.55
C ALA A 188 6.27 8.39 9.29
N ASN A 189 6.65 9.49 8.62
CA ASN A 189 7.58 10.48 9.14
C ASN A 189 7.37 11.82 8.42
N ASP A 190 7.26 12.92 9.16
CA ASP A 190 7.05 14.25 8.59
C ASP A 190 8.21 14.72 7.71
N MET A 191 9.42 14.21 7.96
CA MET A 191 10.58 14.52 7.10
C MET A 191 10.38 14.03 5.66
N SER A 192 9.52 13.04 5.41
CA SER A 192 9.19 12.57 4.06
C SER A 192 8.56 13.66 3.16
N ALA A 193 8.05 14.74 3.72
CA ALA A 193 7.61 15.92 2.96
C ALA A 193 8.78 16.71 2.35
N LEU A 194 9.96 16.62 2.94
CA LEU A 194 11.20 17.28 2.51
C LEU A 194 12.16 16.28 1.84
N GLU A 195 12.15 15.03 2.30
CA GLU A 195 12.96 13.91 1.85
C GLU A 195 12.09 13.01 0.95
N ASN A 196 11.82 13.47 -0.26
CA ASN A 196 10.78 12.91 -1.14
C ASN A 196 11.23 11.71 -1.98
N ASN A 197 12.47 11.24 -1.81
CA ASN A 197 12.97 10.02 -2.45
C ASN A 197 12.88 8.86 -1.46
N HIS A 198 11.98 7.91 -1.72
CA HIS A 198 11.74 6.77 -0.85
C HIS A 198 12.52 5.55 -1.33
N TRP A 199 13.36 4.99 -0.48
CA TRP A 199 14.19 3.81 -0.74
C TRP A 199 13.87 2.68 0.24
N LEU A 200 13.91 1.46 -0.27
CA LEU A 200 13.97 0.25 0.54
C LEU A 200 15.37 -0.36 0.38
N ILE A 201 16.02 -0.62 1.51
CA ILE A 201 17.38 -1.18 1.56
C ILE A 201 17.30 -2.50 2.32
N LEU A 202 17.72 -3.57 1.67
CA LEU A 202 17.73 -4.91 2.25
C LEU A 202 19.14 -5.25 2.73
N LEU A 203 19.25 -5.56 4.02
CA LEU A 203 20.49 -5.89 4.71
C LEU A 203 20.47 -7.35 5.15
N ASP A 204 21.58 -8.05 5.00
CA ASP A 204 21.79 -9.40 5.50
C ASP A 204 22.26 -9.34 6.98
N SER A 205 21.33 -9.58 7.91
CA SER A 205 21.63 -9.54 9.34
C SER A 205 22.51 -10.70 9.78
N SER A 206 22.50 -11.82 9.07
CA SER A 206 23.38 -12.96 9.32
C SER A 206 24.82 -12.68 8.86
N ASN A 207 25.03 -11.65 8.06
CA ASN A 207 26.35 -11.23 7.56
C ASN A 207 26.65 -9.76 7.94
N GLY A 208 26.52 -9.44 9.23
CA GLY A 208 26.91 -8.14 9.77
C GLY A 208 26.12 -6.94 9.23
N ASN A 209 24.88 -7.13 8.82
CA ASN A 209 24.03 -6.13 8.16
C ASN A 209 24.64 -5.59 6.84
N SER A 210 25.35 -6.44 6.10
CA SER A 210 25.83 -6.07 4.78
C SER A 210 24.66 -5.80 3.83
N GLU A 211 24.76 -4.72 3.03
CA GLU A 211 23.72 -4.40 2.07
C GLU A 211 23.69 -5.42 0.93
N VAL A 212 22.51 -6.00 0.70
CA VAL A 212 22.28 -6.97 -0.38
C VAL A 212 21.74 -6.27 -1.62
N GLN A 213 20.72 -5.44 -1.42
CA GLN A 213 20.05 -4.71 -2.50
C GLN A 213 19.42 -3.42 -1.95
N ARG A 214 19.30 -2.42 -2.83
CA ARG A 214 18.42 -1.28 -2.59
C ARG A 214 17.58 -0.95 -3.81
N ILE A 215 16.37 -0.48 -3.59
CA ILE A 215 15.42 -0.12 -4.63
C ILE A 215 14.72 1.19 -4.25
N GLN A 216 14.48 2.03 -5.24
CA GLN A 216 13.61 3.18 -5.07
C GLN A 216 12.16 2.75 -5.25
N VAL A 217 11.26 3.26 -4.40
CA VAL A 217 9.84 2.93 -4.44
C VAL A 217 8.97 4.18 -4.43
N ASN A 218 7.75 4.03 -4.90
CA ASN A 218 6.73 5.06 -4.74
C ASN A 218 5.92 4.81 -3.45
N ASN A 219 5.46 5.90 -2.84
CA ASN A 219 4.58 5.80 -1.69
C ASN A 219 3.21 5.25 -2.08
N VAL A 220 2.60 4.50 -1.17
CA VAL A 220 1.27 3.89 -1.33
C VAL A 220 0.34 4.49 -0.27
N ALA A 221 -0.91 4.73 -0.66
CA ALA A 221 -1.94 5.25 0.24
C ALA A 221 -2.20 4.30 1.43
N ARG A 222 -2.23 4.86 2.66
CA ARG A 222 -2.48 4.18 3.95
C ARG A 222 -3.47 4.98 4.80
N PRO A 223 -4.76 4.98 4.47
CA PRO A 223 -5.77 5.70 5.25
C PRO A 223 -5.90 5.17 6.69
N ASP A 224 -5.57 3.90 6.92
CA ASP A 224 -5.48 3.29 8.24
C ASP A 224 -4.38 3.94 9.09
N VAL A 225 -3.19 4.17 8.51
CA VAL A 225 -2.07 4.85 9.18
C VAL A 225 -2.39 6.32 9.41
N ALA A 226 -3.06 7.01 8.46
CA ALA A 226 -3.54 8.37 8.63
C ALA A 226 -4.44 8.54 9.87
N ASN A 227 -5.35 7.59 10.07
CA ASN A 227 -6.25 7.57 11.23
C ASN A 227 -5.52 7.32 12.55
N ALA A 228 -4.49 6.46 12.55
CA ALA A 228 -3.71 6.12 13.74
C ALA A 228 -2.68 7.20 14.11
N TYR A 229 -2.06 7.85 13.12
CA TYR A 229 -0.98 8.82 13.26
C TYR A 229 -1.40 10.20 12.75
N ARG A 230 -2.50 10.75 13.26
CA ARG A 230 -3.12 12.00 12.80
C ARG A 230 -2.19 13.22 12.87
N SER A 231 -1.20 13.20 13.75
CA SER A 231 -0.21 14.29 13.89
C SER A 231 0.95 14.20 12.89
N VAL A 232 1.08 13.07 12.15
CA VAL A 232 2.10 12.90 11.12
C VAL A 232 1.47 13.21 9.76
N MET A 233 1.96 14.26 9.12
CA MET A 233 1.39 14.81 7.87
C MET A 233 1.32 13.82 6.73
N THR A 234 2.37 13.04 6.58
CA THR A 234 2.53 12.12 5.45
C THR A 234 1.98 10.73 5.73
N ALA A 235 1.41 10.49 6.93
CA ALA A 235 0.93 9.19 7.37
C ALA A 235 -0.04 8.53 6.37
N GLY A 236 -0.92 9.32 5.73
CA GLY A 236 -1.86 8.84 4.72
C GLY A 236 -1.23 8.38 3.39
N ASN A 237 0.04 8.70 3.16
CA ASN A 237 0.80 8.29 1.96
C ASN A 237 2.15 7.67 2.37
N SER A 238 2.15 6.86 3.42
CA SER A 238 3.35 6.30 4.05
C SER A 238 3.63 4.85 3.67
N GLY A 239 2.75 4.20 2.92
CA GLY A 239 2.90 2.81 2.50
C GLY A 239 4.00 2.62 1.46
N PHE A 240 4.52 1.40 1.40
CA PHE A 240 5.44 0.96 0.37
C PHE A 240 5.15 -0.47 -0.10
N ASN A 241 5.46 -0.71 -1.38
CA ASN A 241 5.60 -2.04 -1.98
C ASN A 241 6.94 -2.09 -2.70
N GLY A 242 7.75 -3.11 -2.41
CA GLY A 242 9.06 -3.28 -3.02
C GLY A 242 9.27 -4.68 -3.57
N GLN A 243 10.10 -4.82 -4.62
CA GLN A 243 10.44 -6.10 -5.21
C GLN A 243 11.96 -6.26 -5.30
N PHE A 244 12.49 -7.20 -4.56
CA PHE A 244 13.92 -7.55 -4.58
C PHE A 244 14.15 -8.80 -5.43
N ASP A 245 15.34 -8.91 -6.01
CA ASP A 245 15.77 -10.10 -6.74
C ASP A 245 16.12 -11.22 -5.74
N LEU A 246 15.31 -12.28 -5.75
CA LEU A 246 15.46 -13.41 -4.83
C LEU A 246 16.79 -14.16 -5.02
N SER A 247 17.37 -14.15 -6.23
CA SER A 247 18.64 -14.85 -6.51
C SER A 247 19.84 -14.30 -5.74
N LYS A 248 19.72 -13.08 -5.19
CA LYS A 248 20.76 -12.44 -4.37
C LYS A 248 20.66 -12.78 -2.89
N LEU A 249 19.62 -13.49 -2.48
CA LEU A 249 19.38 -13.86 -1.10
C LEU A 249 19.84 -15.29 -0.83
N GLN A 250 20.19 -15.56 0.41
CA GLN A 250 20.66 -16.87 0.87
C GLN A 250 19.65 -17.52 1.80
N ALA A 251 19.37 -18.79 1.57
CA ALA A 251 18.55 -19.59 2.48
C ALA A 251 19.24 -19.73 3.83
N GLY A 252 18.47 -19.70 4.91
CA GLY A 252 18.95 -19.75 6.28
C GLY A 252 19.34 -18.39 6.86
N HIS A 253 19.49 -17.35 6.02
CA HIS A 253 19.85 -16.00 6.48
C HIS A 253 18.64 -15.22 6.95
N MET A 254 18.89 -14.33 7.91
CA MET A 254 17.94 -13.37 8.45
C MET A 254 18.21 -12.01 7.83
N TYR A 255 17.14 -11.29 7.52
CA TYR A 255 17.19 -10.02 6.81
C TYR A 255 16.54 -8.90 7.59
N THR A 256 17.16 -7.72 7.54
CA THR A 256 16.62 -6.45 8.01
C THR A 256 16.23 -5.61 6.79
N LEU A 257 15.05 -5.01 6.84
CA LEU A 257 14.61 -4.03 5.84
C LEU A 257 14.74 -2.63 6.42
N VAL A 258 15.35 -1.70 5.69
CA VAL A 258 15.38 -0.28 6.04
C VAL A 258 14.53 0.48 5.05
N SER A 259 13.61 1.28 5.54
CA SER A 259 12.87 2.27 4.76
C SER A 259 13.53 3.62 4.97
N ARG A 260 14.02 4.24 3.89
CA ARG A 260 14.75 5.51 3.91
C ARG A 260 14.03 6.55 3.08
N TYR A 261 13.72 7.69 3.67
CA TYR A 261 13.42 8.92 2.95
C TYR A 261 14.70 9.73 2.80
N ALA A 262 14.96 10.32 1.63
CA ALA A 262 16.15 11.10 1.36
C ALA A 262 15.86 12.35 0.51
N VAL A 263 16.64 13.40 0.72
CA VAL A 263 16.54 14.66 -0.06
C VAL A 263 16.98 14.43 -1.50
N ASP A 264 18.09 13.70 -1.70
CA ASP A 264 18.63 13.47 -3.03
C ASP A 264 18.28 12.08 -3.59
N PRO A 265 18.19 11.94 -4.92
CA PRO A 265 17.85 10.67 -5.57
C PRO A 265 18.94 9.60 -5.45
N ASN A 266 20.16 9.94 -4.99
CA ASN A 266 21.23 8.98 -4.74
C ASN A 266 21.26 8.50 -3.28
N ASN A 267 20.40 9.08 -2.45
CA ASN A 267 20.22 8.84 -1.00
C ASN A 267 21.54 8.92 -0.19
N THR A 268 22.45 9.82 -0.57
CA THR A 268 23.75 10.02 0.05
C THR A 268 23.83 11.22 0.99
N ALA A 269 22.93 12.21 0.77
CA ALA A 269 22.80 13.37 1.62
C ALA A 269 21.73 13.13 2.70
N GLN A 270 21.27 14.15 3.34
CA GLN A 270 20.27 14.15 4.40
C GLN A 270 19.13 13.13 4.18
N TYR A 271 18.94 12.22 5.14
CA TYR A 271 17.93 11.17 5.09
C TYR A 271 17.40 10.80 6.47
N THR A 272 16.23 10.18 6.48
CA THR A 272 15.56 9.61 7.65
C THR A 272 15.26 8.13 7.42
N ASP A 273 15.76 7.29 8.32
CA ASP A 273 15.61 5.83 8.27
C ASP A 273 14.60 5.31 9.29
N TYR A 274 13.87 4.28 8.89
CA TYR A 274 13.18 3.38 9.81
C TYR A 274 13.65 1.94 9.58
N TRP A 275 14.10 1.27 10.65
CA TRP A 275 14.69 -0.05 10.61
C TRP A 275 13.66 -1.11 11.05
N PHE A 276 13.30 -1.99 10.13
CA PHE A 276 12.54 -3.20 10.41
C PHE A 276 13.53 -4.33 10.73
N ASN A 277 14.04 -4.34 11.96
CA ASN A 277 15.06 -5.29 12.39
C ASN A 277 14.52 -6.72 12.32
N ASN A 278 15.32 -7.64 11.75
CA ASN A 278 14.97 -9.05 11.64
C ASN A 278 13.60 -9.26 10.98
N ALA A 279 13.31 -8.54 9.91
CA ALA A 279 12.02 -8.50 9.25
C ALA A 279 11.55 -9.90 8.83
N PHE A 280 12.47 -10.74 8.35
CA PHE A 280 12.19 -12.14 7.99
C PHE A 280 13.44 -12.98 7.92
N THR A 281 13.25 -14.32 7.96
CA THR A 281 14.30 -15.33 7.73
C THR A 281 13.85 -16.23 6.59
N LEU A 282 14.77 -16.56 5.67
CA LEU A 282 14.51 -17.51 4.57
C LEU A 282 14.84 -18.94 5.01
N ASN A 283 14.00 -19.52 5.86
CA ASN A 283 14.17 -20.88 6.39
C ASN A 283 12.86 -21.68 6.43
N LYS A 284 11.84 -21.19 5.75
CA LYS A 284 10.53 -21.86 5.75
C LYS A 284 10.52 -23.11 4.90
N GLN A 285 9.79 -24.10 5.38
CA GLN A 285 9.57 -25.38 4.71
C GLN A 285 8.13 -25.84 4.94
N ALA A 286 7.55 -26.50 3.96
CA ALA A 286 6.27 -27.17 4.07
C ALA A 286 6.17 -28.31 3.05
N TYR A 287 5.38 -29.32 3.35
CA TYR A 287 5.11 -30.44 2.45
C TYR A 287 3.72 -31.03 2.70
N ASN A 288 3.27 -31.83 1.76
CA ASN A 288 2.17 -32.78 1.95
C ASN A 288 2.37 -33.99 1.02
N ILE A 289 2.06 -35.19 1.52
CA ILE A 289 1.97 -36.39 0.72
C ILE A 289 0.51 -36.61 0.35
N ASP A 290 0.18 -36.46 -0.92
CA ASP A 290 -1.20 -36.60 -1.41
C ASP A 290 -1.56 -38.10 -1.55
N SER A 291 -0.59 -38.93 -1.99
CA SER A 291 -0.74 -40.41 -1.99
C SER A 291 0.59 -41.14 -1.88
N PHE A 292 0.54 -42.32 -1.27
CA PHE A 292 1.67 -43.24 -1.14
C PHE A 292 1.11 -44.66 -1.34
N THR A 293 1.36 -45.29 -2.51
CA THR A 293 0.76 -46.57 -2.88
C THR A 293 1.82 -47.58 -3.32
N PRO A 294 1.77 -48.86 -2.88
CA PRO A 294 2.76 -49.85 -3.24
C PRO A 294 2.66 -50.26 -4.72
N ILE A 295 3.81 -50.47 -5.33
CA ILE A 295 3.96 -51.06 -6.67
C ILE A 295 4.32 -52.51 -6.47
N MET A 296 3.46 -53.42 -6.96
CA MET A 296 3.61 -54.86 -6.78
C MET A 296 4.22 -55.49 -8.01
N SER A 297 5.11 -56.50 -7.80
CA SER A 297 5.54 -57.35 -8.89
C SER A 297 4.42 -58.33 -9.27
N LYS A 298 4.28 -58.58 -10.58
CA LYS A 298 3.44 -59.65 -11.11
C LYS A 298 4.32 -60.83 -11.44
N THR A 299 3.99 -62.02 -10.91
CA THR A 299 4.60 -63.31 -11.30
C THR A 299 3.54 -64.12 -12.00
N THR A 300 3.88 -64.69 -13.15
CA THR A 300 3.00 -65.58 -13.91
C THR A 300 3.53 -67.04 -13.67
N ASP A 301 2.69 -67.90 -13.17
CA ASP A 301 3.06 -69.34 -12.98
C ASP A 301 3.05 -70.07 -14.33
N LYS A 302 3.44 -71.39 -14.26
CA LYS A 302 3.53 -72.22 -15.46
C LYS A 302 2.19 -72.43 -16.18
N ASP A 303 1.09 -72.17 -15.50
CA ASP A 303 -0.29 -72.31 -16.00
C ASP A 303 -0.88 -70.95 -16.49
N GLY A 304 -0.05 -69.89 -16.59
CA GLY A 304 -0.46 -68.60 -17.09
C GLY A 304 -1.23 -67.74 -16.07
N LYS A 305 -1.29 -68.16 -14.80
CA LYS A 305 -2.00 -67.42 -13.74
C LYS A 305 -1.09 -66.36 -13.14
N GLU A 306 -1.52 -65.12 -13.27
CA GLU A 306 -0.83 -63.98 -12.61
C GLU A 306 -1.08 -63.99 -11.09
N SER A 307 -0.01 -63.81 -10.33
CA SER A 307 -0.07 -63.52 -8.91
C SER A 307 0.79 -62.32 -8.56
N THR A 308 0.33 -61.45 -7.67
CA THR A 308 1.09 -60.33 -7.11
C THR A 308 1.83 -60.83 -5.86
N SER A 309 3.17 -60.72 -5.82
CA SER A 309 3.93 -61.40 -4.77
C SER A 309 4.83 -60.49 -3.93
N GLN A 310 5.33 -59.38 -4.44
CA GLN A 310 6.28 -58.56 -3.70
C GLN A 310 6.13 -57.06 -4.01
N ILE A 311 6.37 -56.22 -3.02
CA ILE A 311 6.49 -54.76 -3.19
C ILE A 311 7.83 -54.48 -3.88
N THR A 312 7.81 -53.81 -5.02
CA THR A 312 8.99 -53.41 -5.81
C THR A 312 9.29 -51.90 -5.73
N GLY A 313 8.37 -51.13 -5.16
CA GLY A 313 8.46 -49.71 -4.99
C GLY A 313 7.16 -49.09 -4.51
N PHE A 314 7.09 -47.78 -4.57
CA PHE A 314 5.90 -47.01 -4.21
C PHE A 314 5.66 -45.91 -5.24
N HIS A 315 4.43 -45.75 -5.65
CA HIS A 315 4.02 -44.54 -6.35
C HIS A 315 3.70 -43.47 -5.33
N VAL A 316 4.40 -42.31 -5.42
CA VAL A 316 4.29 -41.24 -4.45
C VAL A 316 3.90 -39.92 -5.16
N THR A 317 2.82 -39.32 -4.70
CA THR A 317 2.40 -38.00 -5.15
C THR A 317 2.32 -37.04 -3.98
N GLY A 318 2.58 -35.78 -4.23
CA GLY A 318 2.55 -34.75 -3.19
C GLY A 318 3.21 -33.47 -3.64
N TRP A 319 3.61 -32.68 -2.65
CA TRP A 319 4.41 -31.49 -2.88
C TRP A 319 5.38 -31.26 -1.73
N MET A 320 6.49 -30.58 -2.04
CA MET A 320 7.51 -30.15 -1.09
C MET A 320 7.98 -28.75 -1.45
N ALA A 321 7.94 -27.82 -0.51
CA ALA A 321 8.36 -26.45 -0.69
C ALA A 321 9.39 -26.08 0.37
N SER A 322 10.43 -25.33 -0.01
CA SER A 322 11.49 -24.94 0.91
C SER A 322 12.26 -23.73 0.40
N ASP A 323 12.56 -22.78 1.30
CA ASP A 323 13.46 -21.66 1.01
C ASP A 323 14.87 -22.14 0.66
N TYR A 324 15.28 -23.32 1.18
CA TYR A 324 16.58 -23.91 0.87
C TYR A 324 16.73 -24.34 -0.59
N SER A 325 15.61 -24.46 -1.34
CA SER A 325 15.62 -24.71 -2.79
C SER A 325 16.40 -23.64 -3.59
N LEU A 326 16.59 -22.43 -3.02
CA LEU A 326 17.39 -21.37 -3.62
C LEU A 326 18.87 -21.74 -3.78
N ALA A 327 19.44 -22.47 -2.83
CA ALA A 327 20.83 -22.91 -2.86
C ALA A 327 20.97 -24.42 -3.13
N GLN A 328 19.86 -25.15 -3.08
CA GLN A 328 19.80 -26.61 -3.19
C GLN A 328 18.74 -27.01 -4.24
N PRO A 329 19.06 -26.90 -5.54
CA PRO A 329 18.07 -27.00 -6.62
C PRO A 329 17.61 -28.44 -6.93
N ASN A 330 18.28 -29.45 -6.39
CA ASN A 330 17.94 -30.86 -6.64
C ASN A 330 17.01 -31.37 -5.54
N ALA A 331 15.86 -31.90 -5.93
CA ALA A 331 14.87 -32.50 -5.03
C ALA A 331 14.91 -34.02 -5.09
N TYR A 332 14.88 -34.67 -3.92
CA TYR A 332 14.89 -36.11 -3.80
C TYR A 332 13.79 -36.61 -2.86
N LEU A 333 13.20 -37.74 -3.19
CA LEU A 333 12.46 -38.60 -2.27
C LEU A 333 13.34 -39.76 -1.87
N ILE A 334 13.46 -40.04 -0.56
CA ILE A 334 14.29 -41.11 -0.02
C ILE A 334 13.43 -41.89 0.97
N LEU A 335 13.33 -43.20 0.77
CA LEU A 335 12.62 -44.08 1.67
C LEU A 335 13.61 -44.77 2.59
N VAL A 336 13.37 -44.72 3.89
CA VAL A 336 14.19 -45.37 4.90
C VAL A 336 13.31 -46.21 5.82
N ASN A 337 13.87 -47.25 6.43
CA ASN A 337 13.20 -48.04 7.47
C ASN A 337 13.55 -47.54 8.88
N ASP A 338 12.95 -48.13 9.91
CA ASP A 338 13.18 -47.81 11.34
C ASP A 338 14.66 -47.93 11.77
N LYS A 339 15.46 -48.71 11.02
CA LYS A 339 16.91 -48.88 11.28
C LYS A 339 17.74 -47.79 10.59
N GLY A 340 17.09 -46.84 9.89
CA GLY A 340 17.76 -45.80 9.13
C GLY A 340 18.39 -46.29 7.82
N GLN A 341 18.09 -47.53 7.39
CA GLN A 341 18.57 -48.07 6.13
C GLN A 341 17.79 -47.44 4.96
N GLU A 342 18.49 -46.92 4.00
CA GLU A 342 17.90 -46.42 2.77
C GLU A 342 17.41 -47.57 1.90
N LEU A 343 16.10 -47.59 1.59
CA LEU A 343 15.44 -48.59 0.79
C LEU A 343 15.28 -48.18 -0.66
N ALA A 344 15.08 -46.88 -0.89
CA ALA A 344 14.89 -46.30 -2.21
C ALA A 344 15.31 -44.86 -2.24
N ARG A 345 15.74 -44.36 -3.41
CA ARG A 345 16.04 -42.96 -3.68
C ARG A 345 15.65 -42.61 -5.09
N GLN A 346 14.95 -41.45 -5.23
CA GLN A 346 14.58 -40.94 -6.53
C GLN A 346 14.80 -39.42 -6.59
N ASN A 347 15.54 -38.96 -7.61
CA ASN A 347 15.53 -37.52 -7.97
C ASN A 347 14.19 -37.19 -8.60
N VAL A 348 13.55 -36.13 -8.14
CA VAL A 348 12.22 -35.74 -8.63
C VAL A 348 12.27 -34.41 -9.35
N LYS A 349 11.56 -34.31 -10.48
CA LYS A 349 11.34 -33.09 -11.20
C LYS A 349 10.06 -32.46 -10.65
N LEU A 350 10.21 -31.28 -10.03
CA LEU A 350 9.09 -30.57 -9.46
C LEU A 350 8.19 -29.95 -10.55
N THR A 351 6.89 -30.00 -10.32
CA THR A 351 5.81 -29.51 -11.18
C THR A 351 5.07 -28.32 -10.57
N ALA A 352 4.30 -27.62 -11.38
CA ALA A 352 3.51 -26.46 -10.93
C ALA A 352 2.43 -26.86 -9.90
N ARG A 353 2.27 -26.05 -8.83
CA ARG A 353 1.27 -26.15 -7.76
C ARG A 353 0.76 -24.74 -7.39
N ALA A 354 -0.14 -24.22 -8.19
CA ALA A 354 -0.73 -22.90 -7.94
C ALA A 354 -1.52 -22.82 -6.62
N ASP A 355 -2.10 -23.94 -6.20
CA ASP A 355 -2.78 -24.10 -4.92
C ASP A 355 -1.80 -23.95 -3.74
N VAL A 356 -0.62 -24.58 -3.83
CA VAL A 356 0.44 -24.45 -2.82
C VAL A 356 1.02 -23.03 -2.79
N GLN A 357 1.24 -22.41 -3.96
CA GLN A 357 1.66 -21.00 -4.04
C GLN A 357 0.68 -20.07 -3.31
N LYS A 358 -0.61 -20.31 -3.48
CA LYS A 358 -1.65 -19.51 -2.81
C LYS A 358 -1.66 -19.74 -1.30
N ALA A 359 -1.46 -20.99 -0.85
CA ALA A 359 -1.47 -21.34 0.57
C ALA A 359 -0.17 -20.94 1.29
N TYR A 360 0.96 -20.99 0.60
CA TYR A 360 2.31 -20.76 1.15
C TYR A 360 3.08 -19.70 0.32
N PRO A 361 2.56 -18.47 0.18
CA PRO A 361 3.13 -17.46 -0.71
C PRO A 361 4.51 -16.95 -0.26
N ALA A 362 4.92 -17.24 0.98
CA ALA A 362 6.20 -16.82 1.56
C ALA A 362 7.26 -17.90 1.55
N ILE A 363 7.10 -18.99 0.75
CA ILE A 363 8.12 -20.03 0.55
C ILE A 363 8.62 -19.98 -0.89
N ALA A 364 9.93 -19.99 -1.07
CA ALA A 364 10.61 -19.67 -2.33
C ALA A 364 10.16 -20.45 -3.57
N ASN A 365 9.85 -21.73 -3.43
CA ASN A 365 9.45 -22.57 -4.57
C ASN A 365 8.05 -23.16 -4.45
N SER A 366 7.18 -22.59 -3.61
CA SER A 366 5.84 -23.15 -3.37
C SER A 366 5.01 -23.33 -4.65
N GLY A 367 5.14 -22.41 -5.62
CA GLY A 367 4.47 -22.51 -6.92
C GLY A 367 5.00 -23.59 -7.85
N LYS A 368 6.17 -24.18 -7.54
CA LYS A 368 6.79 -25.27 -8.31
C LYS A 368 7.30 -26.36 -7.36
N SER A 369 6.39 -26.97 -6.61
CA SER A 369 6.68 -27.86 -5.51
C SER A 369 6.11 -29.27 -5.67
N GLY A 370 5.23 -29.50 -6.64
CA GLY A 370 4.54 -30.77 -6.83
C GLY A 370 5.43 -31.88 -7.39
N PHE A 371 5.15 -33.12 -7.02
CA PHE A 371 5.78 -34.28 -7.59
C PHE A 371 4.79 -35.46 -7.74
N SER A 372 5.08 -36.28 -8.72
CA SER A 372 4.45 -37.61 -8.94
C SER A 372 5.51 -38.52 -9.52
N THR A 373 5.88 -39.58 -8.80
CA THR A 373 6.99 -40.43 -9.19
C THR A 373 6.89 -41.86 -8.61
N ASP A 374 7.52 -42.80 -9.30
CA ASP A 374 7.73 -44.17 -8.80
C ASP A 374 9.07 -44.25 -8.06
N LEU A 375 9.00 -44.48 -6.77
CA LEU A 375 10.13 -44.67 -5.88
C LEU A 375 10.45 -46.17 -5.85
N LYS A 376 11.34 -46.63 -6.73
CA LYS A 376 11.71 -48.06 -6.86
C LYS A 376 12.69 -48.45 -5.80
N LEU A 377 12.49 -49.62 -5.17
CA LEU A 377 13.44 -50.19 -4.21
C LEU A 377 14.81 -50.41 -4.84
N GLY A 378 15.86 -50.20 -4.06
CA GLY A 378 17.24 -50.44 -4.47
C GLY A 378 17.48 -51.93 -4.85
N LYS A 379 18.50 -52.15 -5.70
CA LYS A 379 18.84 -53.51 -6.15
C LYS A 379 19.10 -54.44 -4.95
N GLY A 380 18.38 -55.55 -4.88
CA GLY A 380 18.49 -56.55 -3.81
C GLY A 380 17.77 -56.18 -2.52
N ILE A 381 17.04 -55.04 -2.50
CA ILE A 381 16.20 -54.69 -1.38
C ILE A 381 14.80 -55.24 -1.61
N THR A 382 14.28 -55.94 -0.62
CA THR A 382 12.92 -56.46 -0.60
C THR A 382 12.24 -56.05 0.71
N ILE A 383 10.98 -55.72 0.63
CA ILE A 383 10.14 -55.51 1.80
C ILE A 383 9.38 -56.85 2.01
N ASP A 384 9.65 -57.48 3.14
CA ASP A 384 8.98 -58.74 3.47
C ASP A 384 7.51 -58.48 3.83
N SER A 385 6.63 -59.06 3.03
CA SER A 385 5.18 -58.95 3.24
C SER A 385 4.69 -59.61 4.54
N LYS A 386 5.56 -60.37 5.23
CA LYS A 386 5.21 -61.08 6.48
C LYS A 386 5.65 -60.33 7.74
N THR A 387 6.50 -59.33 7.63
CA THR A 387 6.96 -58.51 8.75
C THR A 387 6.28 -57.14 8.74
N ASN A 388 5.97 -56.66 9.94
CA ASN A 388 5.56 -55.28 10.11
C ASN A 388 6.80 -54.39 9.99
N GLU A 389 6.85 -53.50 9.03
CA GLU A 389 7.97 -52.59 8.81
C GLU A 389 7.44 -51.15 8.73
N SER A 390 7.99 -50.27 9.54
CA SER A 390 7.68 -48.84 9.44
C SER A 390 8.60 -48.20 8.41
N LEU A 391 8.02 -47.40 7.55
CA LEU A 391 8.71 -46.70 6.47
C LEU A 391 8.60 -45.19 6.69
N HIS A 392 9.71 -44.47 6.52
CA HIS A 392 9.80 -43.05 6.65
C HIS A 392 10.21 -42.44 5.30
N LEU A 393 9.44 -41.47 4.83
CA LEU A 393 9.74 -40.76 3.60
C LEU A 393 10.49 -39.46 3.92
N VAL A 394 11.71 -39.32 3.43
CA VAL A 394 12.53 -38.12 3.52
C VAL A 394 12.43 -37.32 2.23
N LEU A 395 11.97 -36.08 2.36
CA LEU A 395 11.94 -35.12 1.28
C LEU A 395 13.18 -34.21 1.43
N ARG A 396 14.09 -34.28 0.46
CA ARG A 396 15.40 -33.66 0.52
C ARG A 396 15.59 -32.64 -0.57
N TYR A 397 16.07 -31.45 -0.20
CA TYR A 397 16.74 -30.55 -1.11
C TYR A 397 18.25 -30.65 -0.95
N THR A 398 19.02 -30.54 -2.06
CA THR A 398 20.48 -30.63 -2.04
C THR A 398 21.09 -29.89 -3.24
N ASN A 399 22.34 -29.45 -3.10
CA ASN A 399 23.10 -28.92 -4.23
C ASN A 399 23.83 -30.04 -5.02
N GLY A 400 23.94 -31.24 -4.46
CA GLY A 400 24.58 -32.40 -5.11
C GLY A 400 23.66 -33.16 -6.04
N LYS A 401 24.17 -33.58 -7.19
CA LYS A 401 23.44 -34.38 -8.17
C LYS A 401 23.19 -35.82 -7.71
N ASP A 402 23.91 -36.28 -6.69
CA ASP A 402 23.77 -37.61 -6.07
C ASP A 402 22.85 -37.62 -4.84
N GLY A 403 22.36 -36.43 -4.43
CA GLY A 403 21.50 -36.27 -3.28
C GLY A 403 22.21 -36.25 -1.92
N ASN A 404 23.54 -36.15 -1.86
CA ASN A 404 24.31 -36.28 -0.61
C ASN A 404 25.07 -35.05 -0.14
N GLN A 405 25.31 -34.09 -1.03
CA GLN A 405 26.04 -32.87 -0.68
C GLN A 405 25.07 -31.80 -0.14
N THR A 406 25.55 -30.90 0.69
CA THR A 406 24.80 -29.80 1.33
C THR A 406 23.29 -29.97 1.20
N LYS A 407 22.66 -30.55 2.23
CA LYS A 407 21.29 -31.03 2.14
C LYS A 407 20.41 -30.46 3.25
N THR A 408 19.14 -30.33 2.96
CA THR A 408 18.09 -30.01 3.92
C THR A 408 16.96 -31.01 3.77
N ASP A 409 16.67 -31.69 4.86
CA ASP A 409 15.69 -32.77 4.91
C ASP A 409 14.42 -32.35 5.64
N GLN A 410 13.28 -32.79 5.14
CA GLN A 410 12.00 -32.84 5.84
C GLN A 410 11.63 -34.32 5.93
N VAL A 411 11.33 -34.82 7.13
CA VAL A 411 10.92 -36.22 7.32
C VAL A 411 9.40 -36.23 7.47
N ALA A 412 8.75 -36.98 6.61
CA ALA A 412 7.29 -36.99 6.50
C ALA A 412 6.56 -37.67 7.69
N ASP A 413 7.30 -38.22 8.62
CA ASP A 413 6.76 -38.88 9.82
C ASP A 413 6.39 -37.91 10.95
N GLN A 414 6.82 -36.62 10.90
CA GLN A 414 6.52 -35.63 11.95
C GLN A 414 5.03 -35.29 12.05
N ASN A 415 4.24 -35.60 11.00
CA ASN A 415 2.80 -35.34 10.94
C ASN A 415 1.94 -36.61 10.94
N SER A 416 2.42 -37.71 11.51
CA SER A 416 1.76 -39.02 11.53
C SER A 416 1.84 -39.80 10.22
N ASP A 417 2.71 -39.42 9.28
CA ASP A 417 2.87 -40.08 7.98
C ASP A 417 3.91 -41.22 8.04
N VAL A 418 3.85 -42.05 9.09
CA VAL A 418 4.61 -43.30 9.16
C VAL A 418 3.82 -44.34 8.37
N TYR A 419 4.42 -44.82 7.31
CA TYR A 419 3.81 -45.89 6.47
C TYR A 419 4.15 -47.25 7.04
N VAL A 420 3.17 -47.97 7.48
CA VAL A 420 3.37 -49.31 8.07
C VAL A 420 2.94 -50.39 7.09
N ILE A 421 3.86 -51.31 6.77
CA ILE A 421 3.52 -52.51 6.00
C ILE A 421 3.07 -53.58 6.99
N LYS A 422 1.82 -54.02 6.86
CA LYS A 422 1.25 -55.17 7.61
C LYS A 422 0.76 -56.20 6.63
N ASN A 423 1.26 -57.46 6.78
CA ASN A 423 0.89 -58.59 5.92
C ASN A 423 0.99 -58.26 4.41
N GLY A 424 2.02 -57.52 3.99
CA GLY A 424 2.26 -57.11 2.61
C GLY A 424 1.35 -56.03 2.05
N GLN A 425 0.55 -55.39 2.90
CA GLN A 425 -0.30 -54.28 2.55
C GLN A 425 0.12 -53.05 3.34
N LEU A 426 0.01 -51.88 2.71
CA LEU A 426 0.17 -50.59 3.38
C LEU A 426 -1.02 -50.41 4.32
N ALA A 427 -0.77 -50.19 5.61
CA ALA A 427 -1.79 -50.05 6.64
C ALA A 427 -1.91 -48.57 7.06
#